data_89b2c33939fd958380e2fc2e2eef43d0
#
_entry.id   89b2c33939fd958380e2fc2e2eef43d0
#
_cell.length_a   1.000
_cell.length_b   1.000
_cell.length_c   1.000
_cell.angle_alpha   90.00
_cell.angle_beta   90.00
_cell.angle_gamma   90.00
#
_symmetry.space_group_name_H-M   'P 1'
#
loop_
_entity.id
_entity.type
_entity.pdbx_description
1 polymer ?
#
loop_
_entity_poly.entity_id
_entity_poly.type
_entity_poly.pdbx_seq_one_letter_code
_entity_poly.pdbx_strand_id
1 'polypeptide(L)'
;MSGTLQSANLCAQELREDYPERKVVVVDTLCASVGEAMLVREAARMQQEGLSIDELAAWVEENRLKICHWFTVDTFEHLKHGGRVSAAAAAVGAMLQIKPMLHVDEEGKLRVTEKPRGRKQAIRTQVAHMKAGWTPEMGKLVVVGHGDCPDDVEQLRQ
;
A
#
# COMPACT_ATOMS: atom_id res chain seq x y z
N MET A 1 -5.13 10.41 3.59
CA MET A 1 -5.44 9.16 4.29
C MET A 1 -4.66 8.99 5.59
N SER A 2 -3.46 9.51 5.68
CA SER A 2 -2.59 9.41 6.85
C SER A 2 -2.18 10.79 7.35
N GLY A 3 -2.15 11.00 8.68
CA GLY A 3 -1.55 12.19 9.29
C GLY A 3 -0.04 12.29 9.03
N THR A 4 0.60 11.19 8.63
CA THR A 4 2.03 11.12 8.33
C THR A 4 2.45 12.10 7.24
N LEU A 5 1.71 12.16 6.12
CA LEU A 5 1.99 13.10 5.03
C LEU A 5 1.90 14.56 5.51
N GLN A 6 0.86 14.88 6.29
CA GLN A 6 0.69 16.23 6.83
C GLN A 6 1.85 16.60 7.76
N SER A 7 2.22 15.70 8.69
CA SER A 7 3.36 15.90 9.58
C SER A 7 4.67 16.05 8.80
N ALA A 8 4.90 15.21 7.79
CA ALA A 8 6.10 15.30 6.95
C ALA A 8 6.19 16.64 6.21
N ASN A 9 5.07 17.16 5.70
CA ASN A 9 5.03 18.46 5.03
C ASN A 9 5.35 19.62 6.00
N LEU A 10 4.81 19.58 7.23
CA LEU A 10 5.12 20.58 8.24
C LEU A 10 6.61 20.56 8.61
N CYS A 11 7.15 19.38 8.93
CA CYS A 11 8.58 19.23 9.22
C CYS A 11 9.47 19.65 8.03
N ALA A 12 9.06 19.33 6.80
CA ALA A 12 9.82 19.75 5.63
C ALA A 12 9.82 21.26 5.43
N GLN A 13 8.73 21.95 5.81
CA GLN A 13 8.68 23.41 5.78
C GLN A 13 9.69 24.00 6.79
N GLU A 14 9.65 23.55 8.04
CA GLU A 14 10.58 23.98 9.08
C GLU A 14 12.05 23.72 8.67
N LEU A 15 12.34 22.53 8.16
CA LEU A 15 13.68 22.17 7.69
C LEU A 15 14.20 23.04 6.54
N ARG A 16 13.32 23.47 5.62
CA ARG A 16 13.71 24.39 4.54
C ARG A 16 14.02 25.80 5.02
N GLU A 17 13.35 26.23 6.11
CA GLU A 17 13.64 27.51 6.77
C GLU A 17 14.96 27.46 7.53
N ASP A 18 15.21 26.37 8.29
CA ASP A 18 16.41 26.19 9.09
C ASP A 18 17.66 25.86 8.25
N TYR A 19 17.47 25.18 7.12
CA TYR A 19 18.56 24.68 6.25
C TYR A 19 18.29 25.02 4.78
N PRO A 20 18.33 26.31 4.39
CA PRO A 20 17.97 26.75 3.05
C PRO A 20 18.88 26.19 1.94
N GLU A 21 20.10 25.77 2.29
CA GLU A 21 21.02 25.10 1.38
C GLU A 21 20.67 23.61 1.12
N ARG A 22 19.76 23.04 1.91
CA ARG A 22 19.34 21.65 1.76
C ARG A 22 18.04 21.55 0.99
N LYS A 23 17.99 20.60 0.09
CA LYS A 23 16.75 20.26 -0.62
C LYS A 23 15.99 19.18 0.11
N VAL A 24 14.78 19.50 0.56
CA VAL A 24 13.87 18.56 1.23
C VAL A 24 12.61 18.42 0.38
N VAL A 25 12.31 17.21 -0.10
CA VAL A 25 11.13 16.91 -0.92
C VAL A 25 10.26 15.90 -0.18
N VAL A 26 8.96 16.16 -0.10
CA VAL A 26 7.96 15.23 0.43
C VAL A 26 7.06 14.82 -0.71
N VAL A 27 6.94 13.51 -0.93
CA VAL A 27 6.09 12.93 -1.98
C VAL A 27 4.95 12.14 -1.34
N ASP A 28 3.71 12.41 -1.75
CA ASP A 28 2.57 11.57 -1.40
C ASP A 28 2.59 10.32 -2.27
N THR A 29 2.93 9.19 -1.69
CA THR A 29 3.03 7.92 -2.40
C THR A 29 1.66 7.34 -2.76
N LEU A 30 0.57 7.76 -2.12
CA LEU A 30 -0.77 7.15 -2.17
C LEU A 30 -0.75 5.64 -1.85
N CYS A 31 0.35 5.17 -1.32
CA CYS A 31 0.62 3.78 -0.95
C CYS A 31 0.62 3.59 0.57
N ALA A 32 0.66 2.35 1.00
CA ALA A 32 0.86 1.97 2.39
C ALA A 32 1.62 0.63 2.47
N SER A 33 2.24 0.36 3.64
CA SER A 33 2.85 -0.93 3.96
C SER A 33 3.86 -1.38 2.88
N VAL A 34 3.74 -2.61 2.41
CA VAL A 34 4.65 -3.20 1.41
C VAL A 34 4.63 -2.47 0.06
N GLY A 35 3.52 -1.85 -0.31
CA GLY A 35 3.45 -1.05 -1.55
C GLY A 35 4.28 0.22 -1.47
N GLU A 36 4.25 0.92 -0.34
CA GLU A 36 5.15 2.05 -0.09
C GLU A 36 6.61 1.59 -0.05
N ALA A 37 6.89 0.45 0.60
CA ALA A 37 8.23 -0.14 0.64
C ALA A 37 8.77 -0.47 -0.76
N MET A 38 7.92 -0.87 -1.71
CA MET A 38 8.34 -1.10 -3.10
C MET A 38 8.83 0.19 -3.77
N LEU A 39 8.10 1.30 -3.63
CA LEU A 39 8.53 2.60 -4.16
C LEU A 39 9.84 3.07 -3.52
N VAL A 40 9.94 2.98 -2.19
CA VAL A 40 11.15 3.38 -1.46
C VAL A 40 12.36 2.53 -1.90
N ARG A 41 12.17 1.22 -2.06
CA ARG A 41 13.23 0.32 -2.52
C ARG A 41 13.74 0.70 -3.91
N GLU A 42 12.84 0.96 -4.86
CA GLU A 42 13.22 1.34 -6.21
C GLU A 42 13.87 2.73 -6.25
N ALA A 43 13.35 3.71 -5.51
CA ALA A 43 13.97 5.02 -5.38
C ALA A 43 15.39 4.92 -4.79
N ALA A 44 15.59 4.09 -3.75
CA ALA A 44 16.90 3.87 -3.16
C ALA A 44 17.89 3.20 -4.15
N ARG A 45 17.41 2.25 -4.98
CA ARG A 45 18.21 1.64 -6.03
C ARG A 45 18.66 2.67 -7.06
N MET A 46 17.73 3.49 -7.55
CA MET A 46 18.00 4.54 -8.54
C MET A 46 18.92 5.63 -7.97
N GLN A 47 18.81 5.95 -6.68
CA GLN A 47 19.75 6.83 -6.00
C GLN A 47 21.18 6.31 -6.07
N GLN A 48 21.37 4.99 -5.84
CA GLN A 48 22.69 4.36 -5.95
C GLN A 48 23.23 4.37 -7.39
N GLU A 49 22.35 4.45 -8.38
CA GLU A 49 22.68 4.61 -9.80
C GLU A 49 22.98 6.06 -10.18
N GLY A 50 22.85 7.00 -9.24
CA GLY A 50 23.25 8.40 -9.38
C GLY A 50 22.14 9.37 -9.76
N LEU A 51 20.85 8.97 -9.69
CA LEU A 51 19.75 9.88 -9.95
C LEU A 51 19.68 10.97 -8.87
N SER A 52 19.36 12.18 -9.30
CA SER A 52 19.17 13.33 -8.42
C SER A 52 17.85 13.22 -7.63
N ILE A 53 17.74 14.01 -6.55
CA ILE A 53 16.53 14.05 -5.72
C ILE A 53 15.29 14.47 -6.54
N ASP A 54 15.44 15.32 -7.54
CA ASP A 54 14.33 15.77 -8.40
C ASP A 54 13.85 14.64 -9.31
N GLU A 55 14.79 13.93 -9.91
CA GLU A 55 14.48 12.78 -10.77
C GLU A 55 13.81 11.68 -9.96
N LEU A 56 14.27 11.42 -8.72
CA LEU A 56 13.66 10.44 -7.83
C LEU A 56 12.25 10.84 -7.42
N ALA A 57 12.03 12.10 -7.04
CA ALA A 57 10.71 12.60 -6.67
C ALA A 57 9.73 12.49 -7.85
N ALA A 58 10.14 12.93 -9.03
CA ALA A 58 9.35 12.84 -10.25
C ALA A 58 9.02 11.38 -10.59
N TRP A 59 10.00 10.47 -10.48
CA TRP A 59 9.79 9.06 -10.73
C TRP A 59 8.77 8.44 -9.76
N VAL A 60 8.84 8.76 -8.47
CA VAL A 60 7.87 8.26 -7.48
C VAL A 60 6.47 8.77 -7.78
N GLU A 61 6.31 10.04 -8.11
CA GLU A 61 5.01 10.62 -8.47
C GLU A 61 4.40 9.97 -9.72
N GLU A 62 5.21 9.70 -10.74
CA GLU A 62 4.76 9.06 -11.98
C GLU A 62 4.39 7.58 -11.77
N ASN A 63 5.06 6.89 -10.83
CA ASN A 63 4.93 5.44 -10.68
C ASN A 63 4.05 5.02 -9.51
N ARG A 64 3.68 5.91 -8.58
CA ARG A 64 2.90 5.60 -7.38
C ARG A 64 1.58 4.89 -7.64
N LEU A 65 0.89 5.20 -8.74
CA LEU A 65 -0.37 4.54 -9.10
C LEU A 65 -0.19 3.21 -9.83
N LYS A 66 1.05 2.84 -10.19
CA LYS A 66 1.37 1.55 -10.81
C LYS A 66 1.54 0.44 -9.77
N ILE A 67 1.54 0.77 -8.48
CA ILE A 67 1.62 -0.19 -7.39
C ILE A 67 0.23 -0.78 -7.11
N CYS A 68 0.07 -2.07 -7.35
CA CYS A 68 -1.18 -2.78 -7.11
C CYS A 68 -1.21 -3.36 -5.70
N HIS A 69 -2.10 -2.86 -4.84
CA HIS A 69 -2.28 -3.37 -3.48
C HIS A 69 -3.52 -4.25 -3.41
N TRP A 70 -3.34 -5.52 -3.12
CA TRP A 70 -4.44 -6.43 -2.80
C TRP A 70 -4.19 -7.07 -1.45
N PHE A 71 -5.14 -6.98 -0.54
CA PHE A 71 -4.98 -7.53 0.79
C PHE A 71 -6.32 -7.96 1.39
N THR A 72 -6.25 -8.81 2.40
CA THR A 72 -7.39 -9.29 3.18
C THR A 72 -7.09 -9.16 4.66
N VAL A 73 -8.11 -8.99 5.46
CA VAL A 73 -8.03 -8.92 6.93
C VAL A 73 -9.00 -9.91 7.56
N ASP A 74 -8.75 -10.29 8.81
CA ASP A 74 -9.66 -11.15 9.54
C ASP A 74 -10.92 -10.44 9.99
N THR A 75 -10.75 -9.20 10.47
CA THR A 75 -11.83 -8.32 10.92
C THR A 75 -11.55 -6.89 10.50
N PHE A 76 -12.59 -6.06 10.48
CA PHE A 76 -12.44 -4.63 10.22
C PHE A 76 -12.17 -3.78 11.47
N GLU A 77 -12.11 -4.36 12.66
CA GLU A 77 -12.05 -3.60 13.90
C GLU A 77 -10.88 -2.60 13.92
N HIS A 78 -9.68 -3.06 13.62
CA HIS A 78 -8.50 -2.19 13.59
C HIS A 78 -8.60 -1.09 12.54
N LEU A 79 -9.11 -1.41 11.34
CA LEU A 79 -9.29 -0.43 10.26
C LEU A 79 -10.39 0.58 10.60
N LYS A 80 -11.45 0.16 11.29
CA LYS A 80 -12.52 1.03 11.78
C LYS A 80 -12.01 1.96 12.87
N HIS A 81 -11.34 1.44 13.90
CA HIS A 81 -10.75 2.24 14.96
C HIS A 81 -9.71 3.24 14.42
N GLY A 82 -8.96 2.84 13.41
CA GLY A 82 -8.04 3.71 12.70
C GLY A 82 -8.70 4.72 11.77
N GLY A 83 -10.01 4.62 11.51
CA GLY A 83 -10.74 5.49 10.58
C GLY A 83 -10.45 5.22 9.10
N ARG A 84 -9.91 4.04 8.74
CA ARG A 84 -9.58 3.65 7.36
C ARG A 84 -10.72 2.97 6.63
N VAL A 85 -11.75 2.51 7.35
CA VAL A 85 -13.01 2.03 6.78
C VAL A 85 -14.20 2.65 7.52
N SER A 86 -15.30 2.84 6.81
CA SER A 86 -16.53 3.38 7.41
C SER A 86 -17.18 2.32 8.33
N ALA A 87 -18.03 2.80 9.26
CA ALA A 87 -18.82 1.91 10.11
C ALA A 87 -19.73 0.98 9.27
N ALA A 88 -20.28 1.48 8.16
CA ALA A 88 -21.10 0.67 7.25
C ALA A 88 -20.29 -0.45 6.57
N ALA A 89 -19.06 -0.16 6.12
CA ALA A 89 -18.18 -1.18 5.58
C ALA A 89 -17.76 -2.21 6.64
N ALA A 90 -17.51 -1.77 7.87
CA ALA A 90 -17.17 -2.64 8.98
C ALA A 90 -18.32 -3.58 9.39
N ALA A 91 -19.57 -3.12 9.32
CA ALA A 91 -20.75 -3.94 9.63
C ALA A 91 -20.86 -5.17 8.69
N VAL A 92 -20.44 -5.03 7.44
CA VAL A 92 -20.41 -6.15 6.50
C VAL A 92 -19.32 -7.17 6.85
N GLY A 93 -18.15 -6.71 7.30
CA GLY A 93 -17.06 -7.57 7.74
C GLY A 93 -17.34 -8.30 9.06
N ALA A 94 -18.35 -7.87 9.83
CA ALA A 94 -18.80 -8.56 11.05
C ALA A 94 -19.64 -9.83 10.77
N MET A 95 -19.99 -10.10 9.50
CA MET A 95 -20.69 -11.35 9.14
C MET A 95 -19.76 -12.53 9.32
N LEU A 96 -20.31 -13.60 9.89
CA LEU A 96 -19.57 -14.83 10.20
C LEU A 96 -18.79 -15.36 8.99
N GLN A 97 -17.48 -15.55 9.18
CA GLN A 97 -16.53 -16.09 8.20
C GLN A 97 -16.27 -15.21 6.95
N ILE A 98 -16.77 -13.99 6.85
CA ILE A 98 -16.40 -13.09 5.76
C ILE A 98 -14.97 -12.57 6.00
N LYS A 99 -14.11 -12.75 5.01
CA LYS A 99 -12.73 -12.25 4.95
C LYS A 99 -12.64 -11.25 3.81
N PRO A 100 -12.86 -9.96 4.07
CA PRO A 100 -13.00 -9.00 2.99
C PRO A 100 -11.72 -8.84 2.17
N MET A 101 -11.89 -8.69 0.86
CA MET A 101 -10.82 -8.32 -0.05
C MET A 101 -10.83 -6.81 -0.23
N LEU A 102 -9.66 -6.21 -0.07
CA LEU A 102 -9.47 -4.78 -0.18
C LEU A 102 -8.36 -4.46 -1.18
N HIS A 103 -8.47 -3.26 -1.76
CA HIS A 103 -7.38 -2.64 -2.49
C HIS A 103 -7.22 -1.17 -2.08
N VAL A 104 -6.13 -0.55 -2.53
CA VAL A 104 -5.93 0.90 -2.42
C VAL A 104 -6.31 1.52 -3.75
N ASP A 105 -7.22 2.51 -3.73
CA ASP A 105 -7.66 3.22 -4.93
C ASP A 105 -6.67 4.34 -5.35
N GLU A 106 -6.98 5.01 -6.46
CA GLU A 106 -6.18 6.10 -7.01
C GLU A 106 -6.07 7.33 -6.09
N GLU A 107 -6.95 7.43 -5.08
CA GLU A 107 -6.90 8.47 -4.05
C GLU A 107 -6.12 8.01 -2.80
N GLY A 108 -5.50 6.82 -2.83
CA GLY A 108 -4.85 6.22 -1.68
C GLY A 108 -5.81 5.75 -0.60
N LYS A 109 -7.09 5.50 -0.89
CA LYS A 109 -8.11 5.06 0.07
C LYS A 109 -8.35 3.57 -0.01
N LEU A 110 -8.67 2.97 1.13
CA LEU A 110 -9.02 1.56 1.19
C LEU A 110 -10.44 1.33 0.66
N ARG A 111 -10.57 0.42 -0.32
CA ARG A 111 -11.85 0.00 -0.88
C ARG A 111 -12.07 -1.49 -0.69
N VAL A 112 -13.24 -1.85 -0.19
CA VAL A 112 -13.69 -3.25 -0.14
C VAL A 112 -14.27 -3.61 -1.50
N THR A 113 -13.70 -4.61 -2.16
CA THR A 113 -14.11 -5.05 -3.49
C THR A 113 -14.98 -6.29 -3.45
N GLU A 114 -14.57 -7.26 -2.65
CA GLU A 114 -15.21 -8.56 -2.56
C GLU A 114 -15.32 -9.04 -1.11
N LYS A 115 -16.18 -10.04 -0.90
CA LYS A 115 -16.50 -10.59 0.41
C LYS A 115 -16.39 -12.11 0.42
N PRO A 116 -15.21 -12.67 0.12
CA PRO A 116 -15.02 -14.10 0.13
C PRO A 116 -15.31 -14.70 1.51
N ARG A 117 -15.88 -15.91 1.50
CA ARG A 117 -16.16 -16.64 2.72
C ARG A 117 -15.01 -17.58 3.06
N GLY A 118 -14.43 -17.38 4.22
CA GLY A 118 -13.29 -18.15 4.74
C GLY A 118 -11.92 -17.70 4.18
N ARG A 119 -10.89 -17.94 4.97
CA ARG A 119 -9.51 -17.50 4.70
C ARG A 119 -8.97 -18.07 3.37
N LYS A 120 -9.18 -19.35 3.15
CA LYS A 120 -8.70 -20.03 1.92
C LYS A 120 -9.25 -19.41 0.65
N GLN A 121 -10.55 -19.03 0.65
CA GLN A 121 -11.14 -18.35 -0.50
C GLN A 121 -10.61 -16.93 -0.66
N ALA A 122 -10.38 -16.20 0.43
CA ALA A 122 -9.77 -14.86 0.37
C ALA A 122 -8.38 -14.89 -0.26
N ILE A 123 -7.54 -15.85 0.13
CA ILE A 123 -6.20 -16.04 -0.47
C ILE A 123 -6.30 -16.34 -1.98
N ARG A 124 -7.21 -17.23 -2.38
CA ARG A 124 -7.44 -17.53 -3.81
C ARG A 124 -7.89 -16.30 -4.61
N THR A 125 -8.78 -15.49 -4.03
CA THR A 125 -9.24 -14.24 -4.64
C THR A 125 -8.08 -13.26 -4.79
N GLN A 126 -7.20 -13.14 -3.80
CA GLN A 126 -6.01 -12.30 -3.86
C GLN A 126 -5.07 -12.71 -4.99
N VAL A 127 -4.80 -14.02 -5.13
CA VAL A 127 -4.00 -14.56 -6.25
C VAL A 127 -4.68 -14.33 -7.60
N ALA A 128 -6.00 -14.45 -7.67
CA ALA A 128 -6.75 -14.20 -8.90
C ALA A 128 -6.62 -12.74 -9.35
N HIS A 129 -6.73 -11.77 -8.44
CA HIS A 129 -6.49 -10.35 -8.75
C HIS A 129 -5.07 -10.10 -9.21
N MET A 130 -4.08 -10.68 -8.54
CA MET A 130 -2.68 -10.56 -8.96
C MET A 130 -2.49 -11.08 -10.39
N LYS A 131 -3.02 -12.27 -10.70
CA LYS A 131 -2.91 -12.85 -12.06
C LYS A 131 -3.64 -12.05 -13.11
N ALA A 132 -4.81 -11.50 -12.79
CA ALA A 132 -5.62 -10.71 -13.72
C ALA A 132 -5.00 -9.34 -14.02
N GLY A 133 -4.32 -8.73 -13.04
CA GLY A 133 -3.71 -7.42 -13.18
C GLY A 133 -2.24 -7.45 -13.61
N TRP A 134 -1.60 -8.62 -13.61
CA TRP A 134 -0.20 -8.71 -13.96
C TRP A 134 0.03 -8.63 -15.47
N THR A 135 1.04 -7.84 -15.87
CA THR A 135 1.55 -7.80 -17.24
C THR A 135 3.08 -7.98 -17.25
N PRO A 136 3.68 -8.44 -18.37
CA PRO A 136 5.14 -8.59 -18.47
C PRO A 136 5.94 -7.33 -18.14
N GLU A 137 5.39 -6.15 -18.46
CA GLU A 137 6.00 -4.84 -18.22
C GLU A 137 6.12 -4.51 -16.73
N MET A 138 5.25 -5.07 -15.88
CA MET A 138 5.30 -4.89 -14.42
C MET A 138 6.47 -5.61 -13.76
N GLY A 139 7.20 -6.44 -14.52
CA GLY A 139 8.30 -7.22 -14.00
C GLY A 139 7.86 -8.41 -13.16
N LYS A 140 8.78 -8.99 -12.40
CA LYS A 140 8.58 -10.25 -11.66
C LYS A 140 8.52 -10.07 -10.15
N LEU A 141 8.57 -8.83 -9.65
CA LEU A 141 8.59 -8.58 -8.22
C LEU A 141 7.18 -8.59 -7.64
N VAL A 142 6.93 -9.55 -6.77
CA VAL A 142 5.75 -9.58 -5.90
C VAL A 142 6.24 -9.53 -4.46
N VAL A 143 5.72 -8.58 -3.68
CA VAL A 143 6.04 -8.44 -2.27
C VAL A 143 4.83 -8.84 -1.44
N VAL A 144 5.04 -9.75 -0.52
CA VAL A 144 4.00 -10.23 0.38
C VAL A 144 4.33 -9.79 1.80
N GLY A 145 3.43 -9.02 2.41
CA GLY A 145 3.49 -8.67 3.83
C GLY A 145 2.39 -9.38 4.61
N HIS A 146 2.65 -9.69 5.87
CA HIS A 146 1.67 -10.32 6.75
C HIS A 146 1.75 -9.80 8.19
N GLY A 147 0.63 -9.84 8.90
CA GLY A 147 0.52 -9.54 10.33
C GLY A 147 0.45 -10.82 11.14
N ASP A 148 1.61 -11.44 11.38
CA ASP A 148 1.77 -12.67 12.17
C ASP A 148 0.93 -13.88 11.68
N CYS A 149 0.88 -14.07 10.35
CA CYS A 149 0.20 -15.22 9.71
C CYS A 149 1.08 -15.88 8.62
N PRO A 150 2.22 -16.48 8.98
CA PRO A 150 3.16 -17.06 8.01
C PRO A 150 2.55 -18.22 7.21
N ASP A 151 1.66 -19.01 7.80
CA ASP A 151 1.00 -20.12 7.11
C ASP A 151 0.12 -19.67 5.95
N ASP A 152 -0.53 -18.51 6.09
CA ASP A 152 -1.31 -17.90 5.00
C ASP A 152 -0.40 -17.45 3.85
N VAL A 153 0.79 -16.94 4.16
CA VAL A 153 1.79 -16.57 3.14
C VAL A 153 2.26 -17.81 2.38
N GLU A 154 2.55 -18.89 3.08
CA GLU A 154 2.97 -20.14 2.43
C GLU A 154 1.85 -20.69 1.53
N GLN A 155 0.60 -20.62 1.96
CA GLN A 155 -0.55 -20.99 1.13
C GLN A 155 -0.72 -20.07 -0.10
N LEU A 156 -0.39 -18.79 0.02
CA LEU A 156 -0.46 -17.84 -1.10
C LEU A 156 0.63 -18.11 -2.14
N ARG A 157 1.79 -18.62 -1.72
CA ARG A 157 2.94 -18.93 -2.59
C ARG A 157 2.77 -20.19 -3.45
N GLN A 158 1.91 -21.12 -3.03
CA GLN A 158 1.58 -22.36 -3.73
C GLN A 158 0.59 -22.12 -4.88
#